data_9c755421507979a733c6a256c2ae5312
#
_entry.id   9c755421507979a733c6a256c2ae5312
#
_cell.length_a   1.000
_cell.length_b   1.000
_cell.length_c   1.000
_cell.angle_alpha   90.00
_cell.angle_beta   90.00
_cell.angle_gamma   90.00
#
_symmetry.space_group_name_H-M   'P 1'
#
loop_
_entity.id
_entity.type
_entity.pdbx_description
1 polymer ?
#
loop_
_entity_poly.entity_id
_entity_poly.type
_entity_poly.pdbx_seq_one_letter_code
_entity_poly.pdbx_strand_id
1 'polypeptide(L)'
;MVIKGIRTVKDATLCAEYGADGIIVSNHGGRQIDRTLSSIETLQPIAQAVGDTIEVYFDSGIRRGSDVFMALVLGARAVFVGRPTFWAMAYDGHNGVKLMLNIPKAEFDRCLAYCDYRSISEISNSSANIPSHWPSEIP
;
A
#
# COMPACT_ATOMS: atom_id res chain seq x y z
N MET A 1 2.99 2.27 18.35
CA MET A 1 3.63 1.04 17.77
C MET A 1 2.95 0.70 16.46
N VAL A 2 3.72 0.37 15.39
CA VAL A 2 3.16 -0.04 14.09
C VAL A 2 3.46 -1.52 13.86
N ILE A 3 2.42 -2.32 13.57
CA ILE A 3 2.51 -3.77 13.41
C ILE A 3 2.50 -4.13 11.92
N LYS A 4 3.52 -4.86 11.46
CA LYS A 4 3.69 -5.22 10.06
C LYS A 4 3.32 -6.69 9.80
N GLY A 5 2.81 -6.97 8.59
CA GLY A 5 2.47 -8.32 8.16
C GLY A 5 0.99 -8.66 8.33
N ILE A 6 0.17 -7.65 8.61
CA ILE A 6 -1.28 -7.80 8.75
C ILE A 6 -1.90 -8.04 7.38
N ARG A 7 -2.80 -9.02 7.29
CA ARG A 7 -3.41 -9.46 6.04
C ARG A 7 -4.87 -9.88 6.14
N THR A 8 -5.44 -9.84 7.35
CA THR A 8 -6.85 -10.15 7.58
C THR A 8 -7.51 -9.00 8.35
N VAL A 9 -8.80 -8.78 8.13
CA VAL A 9 -9.60 -7.81 8.89
C VAL A 9 -9.56 -8.14 10.38
N LYS A 10 -9.64 -9.43 10.72
CA LYS A 10 -9.60 -9.92 12.10
C LYS A 10 -8.32 -9.49 12.83
N ASP A 11 -7.15 -9.70 12.21
CA ASP A 11 -5.88 -9.31 12.83
C ASP A 11 -5.74 -7.80 12.92
N ALA A 12 -6.23 -7.05 11.91
CA ALA A 12 -6.23 -5.60 11.93
C ALA A 12 -7.09 -5.04 13.06
N THR A 13 -8.29 -5.60 13.27
CA THR A 13 -9.19 -5.23 14.37
C THR A 13 -8.53 -5.51 15.73
N LEU A 14 -7.91 -6.68 15.90
CA LEU A 14 -7.16 -6.98 17.12
C LEU A 14 -6.03 -5.98 17.36
N CYS A 15 -5.29 -5.57 16.32
CA CYS A 15 -4.24 -4.55 16.47
C CYS A 15 -4.82 -3.23 17.01
N ALA A 16 -5.97 -2.78 16.49
CA ALA A 16 -6.64 -1.58 16.95
C ALA A 16 -7.12 -1.74 18.43
N GLU A 17 -7.75 -2.85 18.77
CA GLU A 17 -8.22 -3.16 20.14
C GLU A 17 -7.09 -3.18 21.16
N TYR A 18 -5.91 -3.67 20.78
CA TYR A 18 -4.72 -3.69 21.64
C TYR A 18 -3.88 -2.41 21.60
N GLY A 19 -4.38 -1.34 20.99
CA GLY A 19 -3.79 0.00 21.05
C GLY A 19 -2.57 0.19 20.15
N ALA A 20 -2.52 -0.49 19.00
CA ALA A 20 -1.53 -0.15 17.97
C ALA A 20 -1.83 1.24 17.38
N ASP A 21 -0.79 2.03 17.08
CA ASP A 21 -0.93 3.32 16.39
C ASP A 21 -1.18 3.14 14.89
N GLY A 22 -0.82 1.99 14.34
CA GLY A 22 -1.00 1.68 12.93
C GLY A 22 -0.58 0.26 12.56
N ILE A 23 -0.90 -0.11 11.33
CA ILE A 23 -0.53 -1.40 10.75
C ILE A 23 0.09 -1.21 9.36
N ILE A 24 0.91 -2.18 8.94
CA ILE A 24 1.36 -2.30 7.55
C ILE A 24 0.75 -3.57 6.97
N VAL A 25 -0.15 -3.40 6.01
CA VAL A 25 -0.70 -4.49 5.19
C VAL A 25 0.41 -5.00 4.29
N SER A 26 0.82 -6.26 4.50
CA SER A 26 2.06 -6.76 3.92
C SER A 26 2.10 -8.30 3.87
N ASN A 27 2.51 -8.85 2.73
CA ASN A 27 2.90 -10.26 2.61
C ASN A 27 4.43 -10.46 2.63
N HIS A 28 5.18 -9.46 3.10
CA HIS A 28 6.65 -9.45 3.14
C HIS A 28 7.30 -9.66 1.76
N GLY A 29 6.61 -9.22 0.68
CA GLY A 29 7.08 -9.43 -0.69
C GLY A 29 7.07 -10.91 -1.13
N GLY A 30 6.17 -11.73 -0.56
CA GLY A 30 6.03 -13.16 -0.83
C GLY A 30 7.15 -14.03 -0.23
N ARG A 31 7.86 -13.53 0.80
CA ARG A 31 9.05 -14.21 1.35
C ARG A 31 8.76 -15.11 2.55
N GLN A 32 7.54 -15.09 3.10
CA GLN A 32 7.19 -15.85 4.30
C GLN A 32 6.34 -17.07 3.95
N ILE A 33 5.15 -16.84 3.45
CA ILE A 33 4.19 -17.90 3.07
C ILE A 33 3.93 -17.82 1.57
N ASP A 34 3.97 -18.97 0.92
CA ASP A 34 3.60 -19.15 -0.48
C ASP A 34 2.08 -19.28 -0.66
N ARG A 35 1.58 -18.99 -1.86
CA ARG A 35 0.18 -19.18 -2.27
C ARG A 35 -0.84 -18.45 -1.38
N THR A 36 -0.54 -17.20 -1.06
CA THR A 36 -1.46 -16.32 -0.34
C THR A 36 -1.92 -15.19 -1.27
N LEU A 37 -3.05 -14.54 -0.93
CA LEU A 37 -3.49 -13.33 -1.62
C LEU A 37 -2.38 -12.27 -1.64
N SER A 38 -2.32 -11.47 -2.68
CA SER A 38 -1.43 -10.31 -2.71
C SER A 38 -1.86 -9.28 -1.66
N SER A 39 -0.92 -8.48 -1.16
CA SER A 39 -1.24 -7.46 -0.15
C SER A 39 -2.26 -6.44 -0.66
N ILE A 40 -2.27 -6.13 -1.96
CA ILE A 40 -3.19 -5.15 -2.54
C ILE A 40 -4.64 -5.65 -2.52
N GLU A 41 -4.86 -6.95 -2.68
CA GLU A 41 -6.21 -7.55 -2.63
C GLU A 41 -6.79 -7.53 -1.22
N THR A 42 -5.93 -7.48 -0.19
CA THR A 42 -6.37 -7.47 1.21
C THR A 42 -6.46 -6.06 1.80
N LEU A 43 -5.96 -5.04 1.10
CA LEU A 43 -5.83 -3.69 1.63
C LEU A 43 -7.18 -3.02 1.89
N GLN A 44 -8.08 -3.02 0.92
CA GLN A 44 -9.33 -2.27 1.01
C GLN A 44 -10.23 -2.71 2.17
N PRO A 45 -10.57 -4.00 2.33
CA PRO A 45 -11.41 -4.43 3.45
C PRO A 45 -10.76 -4.15 4.81
N ILE A 46 -9.44 -4.24 4.91
CA ILE A 46 -8.70 -3.87 6.13
C ILE A 46 -8.81 -2.37 6.40
N ALA A 47 -8.56 -1.53 5.39
CA ALA A 47 -8.66 -0.08 5.53
C ALA A 47 -10.07 0.39 5.89
N GLN A 48 -11.10 -0.24 5.32
CA GLN A 48 -12.49 0.03 5.68
C GLN A 48 -12.83 -0.35 7.13
N ALA A 49 -12.21 -1.41 7.65
CA ALA A 49 -12.50 -1.88 9.00
C ALA A 49 -11.83 -1.06 10.11
N VAL A 50 -10.61 -0.55 9.89
CA VAL A 50 -9.81 0.08 10.95
C VAL A 50 -9.22 1.43 10.60
N GLY A 51 -9.35 1.92 9.35
CA GLY A 51 -8.71 3.14 8.88
C GLY A 51 -9.15 4.43 9.58
N ASP A 52 -10.33 4.44 10.18
CA ASP A 52 -10.82 5.56 10.99
C ASP A 52 -10.28 5.51 12.44
N THR A 53 -9.66 4.40 12.85
CA THR A 53 -9.19 4.17 14.21
C THR A 53 -7.68 4.21 14.32
N ILE A 54 -6.97 3.58 13.37
CA ILE A 54 -5.50 3.48 13.34
C ILE A 54 -4.97 3.73 11.93
N GLU A 55 -3.70 4.12 11.82
CA GLU A 55 -3.06 4.35 10.53
C GLU A 55 -2.87 3.04 9.75
N VAL A 56 -3.31 3.01 8.49
CA VAL A 56 -3.13 1.87 7.60
C VAL A 56 -2.07 2.19 6.55
N TYR A 57 -0.98 1.46 6.59
CA TYR A 57 0.11 1.54 5.63
C TYR A 57 0.14 0.29 4.75
N PHE A 58 0.87 0.40 3.66
CA PHE A 58 0.93 -0.68 2.67
C PHE A 58 2.36 -0.95 2.18
N ASP A 59 2.71 -2.20 1.96
CA ASP A 59 3.88 -2.61 1.21
C ASP A 59 3.62 -3.86 0.35
N SER A 60 4.64 -4.27 -0.33
CA SER A 60 4.67 -5.39 -1.26
C SER A 60 4.08 -5.08 -2.63
N GLY A 61 4.91 -5.23 -3.63
CA GLY A 61 4.52 -5.08 -5.03
C GLY A 61 4.65 -3.68 -5.61
N ILE A 62 4.92 -2.65 -4.81
CA ILE A 62 5.09 -1.27 -5.30
C ILE A 62 6.32 -1.16 -6.21
N ARG A 63 6.10 -0.75 -7.47
CA ARG A 63 7.12 -0.56 -8.52
C ARG A 63 6.93 0.71 -9.31
N ARG A 64 5.69 1.15 -9.50
CA ARG A 64 5.28 2.27 -10.34
C ARG A 64 4.45 3.27 -9.56
N GLY A 65 4.33 4.50 -10.10
CA GLY A 65 3.46 5.51 -9.52
C GLY A 65 1.98 5.13 -9.50
N SER A 66 1.54 4.32 -10.46
CA SER A 66 0.19 3.77 -10.48
C SER A 66 -0.08 2.80 -9.33
N ASP A 67 0.93 2.03 -8.89
CA ASP A 67 0.77 1.15 -7.74
C ASP A 67 0.61 1.96 -6.45
N VAL A 68 1.38 3.07 -6.33
CA VAL A 68 1.22 4.03 -5.22
C VAL A 68 -0.18 4.63 -5.23
N PHE A 69 -0.63 5.12 -6.39
CA PHE A 69 -1.96 5.72 -6.54
C PHE A 69 -3.06 4.74 -6.15
N MET A 70 -3.01 3.50 -6.65
CA MET A 70 -3.99 2.47 -6.32
C MET A 70 -4.02 2.15 -4.82
N ALA A 71 -2.86 2.03 -4.18
CA ALA A 71 -2.81 1.76 -2.74
C ALA A 71 -3.45 2.89 -1.92
N LEU A 72 -3.23 4.16 -2.30
CA LEU A 72 -3.86 5.30 -1.63
C LEU A 72 -5.38 5.33 -1.85
N VAL A 73 -5.85 5.04 -3.07
CA VAL A 73 -7.28 4.92 -3.38
C VAL A 73 -7.95 3.81 -2.57
N LEU A 74 -7.25 2.71 -2.31
CA LEU A 74 -7.74 1.59 -1.49
C LEU A 74 -7.64 1.84 0.02
N GLY A 75 -7.22 3.04 0.44
CA GLY A 75 -7.25 3.47 1.83
C GLY A 75 -5.91 3.42 2.58
N ALA A 76 -4.80 3.17 1.89
CA ALA A 76 -3.49 3.30 2.53
C ALA A 76 -3.16 4.78 2.78
N ARG A 77 -2.59 5.09 3.95
CA ARG A 77 -2.04 6.40 4.29
C ARG A 77 -0.72 6.69 3.59
N ALA A 78 0.12 5.65 3.47
CA ALA A 78 1.40 5.71 2.79
C ALA A 78 1.84 4.31 2.34
N VAL A 79 2.83 4.25 1.45
CA VAL A 79 3.39 3.02 0.92
C VAL A 79 4.87 2.89 1.23
N PHE A 80 5.36 1.66 1.32
CA PHE A 80 6.77 1.35 1.50
C PHE A 80 7.31 0.53 0.33
N VAL A 81 8.57 0.73 0.00
CA VAL A 81 9.31 -0.04 -0.99
C VAL A 81 10.49 -0.74 -0.35
N GLY A 82 10.72 -2.00 -0.71
CA GLY A 82 11.83 -2.81 -0.19
C GLY A 82 12.85 -3.12 -1.27
N ARG A 83 12.71 -4.26 -1.93
CA ARG A 83 13.69 -4.78 -2.92
C ARG A 83 14.15 -3.80 -4.00
N PRO A 84 13.33 -2.92 -4.58
CA PRO A 84 13.79 -1.92 -5.54
C PRO A 84 14.94 -1.06 -5.04
N THR A 85 14.95 -0.74 -3.74
CA THR A 85 16.02 0.05 -3.12
C THR A 85 17.37 -0.66 -3.19
N PHE A 86 17.40 -1.99 -2.97
CA PHE A 86 18.65 -2.77 -3.04
C PHE A 86 19.22 -2.80 -4.46
N TRP A 87 18.35 -3.00 -5.46
CA TRP A 87 18.78 -2.99 -6.86
C TRP A 87 19.27 -1.62 -7.31
N ALA A 88 18.58 -0.56 -6.89
CA ALA A 88 18.96 0.81 -7.17
C ALA A 88 20.30 1.17 -6.52
N MET A 89 20.51 0.73 -5.27
CA MET A 89 21.78 0.91 -4.55
C MET A 89 22.93 0.17 -5.26
N ALA A 90 22.71 -1.04 -5.72
CA ALA A 90 23.70 -1.82 -6.46
C ALA A 90 24.03 -1.22 -7.83
N TYR A 91 23.07 -0.52 -8.46
CA TYR A 91 23.26 0.11 -9.77
C TYR A 91 24.16 1.36 -9.69
N ASP A 92 23.83 2.32 -8.82
CA ASP A 92 24.58 3.60 -8.70
C ASP A 92 24.46 4.22 -7.30
N GLY A 93 24.64 3.41 -6.26
CA GLY A 93 24.66 3.90 -4.88
C GLY A 93 23.47 4.80 -4.56
N HIS A 94 23.75 5.94 -3.90
CA HIS A 94 22.69 6.88 -3.53
C HIS A 94 21.98 7.53 -4.72
N ASN A 95 22.67 7.75 -5.84
CA ASN A 95 22.06 8.31 -7.05
C ASN A 95 21.05 7.32 -7.65
N GLY A 96 21.37 6.03 -7.65
CA GLY A 96 20.46 4.97 -8.05
C GLY A 96 19.18 4.97 -7.22
N VAL A 97 19.30 5.08 -5.89
CA VAL A 97 18.13 5.18 -5.00
C VAL A 97 17.32 6.44 -5.28
N LYS A 98 17.98 7.59 -5.45
CA LYS A 98 17.30 8.84 -5.82
C LYS A 98 16.54 8.71 -7.15
N LEU A 99 17.16 8.10 -8.17
CA LEU A 99 16.52 7.84 -9.45
C LEU A 99 15.30 6.93 -9.29
N MET A 100 15.46 5.82 -8.56
CA MET A 100 14.40 4.86 -8.29
C MET A 100 13.20 5.51 -7.59
N LEU A 101 13.39 6.45 -6.68
CA LEU A 101 12.29 7.16 -6.02
C LEU A 101 11.65 8.22 -6.93
N ASN A 102 12.43 8.88 -7.79
CA ASN A 102 11.93 9.91 -8.69
C ASN A 102 11.03 9.33 -9.81
N ILE A 103 11.32 8.12 -10.29
CA ILE A 103 10.52 7.48 -11.35
C ILE A 103 9.05 7.29 -10.90
N PRO A 104 8.73 6.54 -9.83
CA PRO A 104 7.35 6.38 -9.39
C PRO A 104 6.73 7.69 -8.90
N LYS A 105 7.53 8.64 -8.37
CA LYS A 105 7.01 9.97 -8.05
C LYS A 105 6.47 10.68 -9.29
N ALA A 106 7.25 10.76 -10.37
CA ALA A 106 6.80 11.40 -11.60
C ALA A 106 5.62 10.67 -12.27
N GLU A 107 5.55 9.34 -12.13
CA GLU A 107 4.40 8.56 -12.60
C GLU A 107 3.16 8.82 -11.73
N PHE A 108 3.31 8.94 -10.42
CA PHE A 108 2.24 9.26 -9.49
C PHE A 108 1.67 10.67 -9.75
N ASP A 109 2.54 11.66 -9.96
CA ASP A 109 2.13 13.03 -10.30
C ASP A 109 1.26 13.03 -11.58
N ARG A 110 1.59 12.17 -12.58
CA ARG A 110 0.75 11.99 -13.78
C ARG A 110 -0.57 11.29 -13.48
N CYS A 111 -0.59 10.30 -12.58
CA CYS A 111 -1.85 9.66 -12.17
C CYS A 111 -2.80 10.68 -11.51
N LEU A 112 -2.29 11.54 -10.64
CA LEU A 112 -3.10 12.62 -10.05
C LEU A 112 -3.69 13.52 -11.13
N ALA A 113 -2.88 13.95 -12.09
CA ALA A 113 -3.33 14.83 -13.17
C ALA A 113 -4.40 14.18 -14.06
N TYR A 114 -4.26 12.89 -14.39
CA TYR A 114 -5.23 12.17 -15.24
C TYR A 114 -6.55 11.90 -14.51
N CYS A 115 -6.53 11.87 -13.18
CA CYS A 115 -7.72 11.67 -12.35
C CYS A 115 -8.28 12.96 -11.77
N ASP A 116 -7.81 14.13 -12.25
CA ASP A 116 -8.21 15.48 -11.81
C ASP A 116 -7.99 15.76 -10.30
N TYR A 117 -7.04 15.05 -9.66
CA TYR A 117 -6.63 15.32 -8.29
C TYR A 117 -5.52 16.36 -8.22
N ARG A 118 -5.66 17.33 -7.31
CA ARG A 118 -4.66 18.37 -7.05
C ARG A 118 -3.72 18.02 -5.89
N SER A 119 -4.17 17.11 -5.03
CA SER A 119 -3.43 16.69 -3.84
C SER A 119 -3.79 15.26 -3.42
N ILE A 120 -2.94 14.65 -2.60
CA ILE A 120 -3.19 13.32 -2.03
C ILE A 120 -4.45 13.33 -1.16
N SER A 121 -4.76 14.43 -0.48
CA SER A 121 -5.94 14.54 0.39
C SER A 121 -7.28 14.48 -0.36
N GLU A 122 -7.27 14.69 -1.68
CA GLU A 122 -8.46 14.58 -2.52
C GLU A 122 -8.73 13.12 -2.98
N ILE A 123 -7.74 12.23 -2.84
CA ILE A 123 -7.90 10.82 -3.21
C ILE A 123 -8.91 10.18 -2.26
N SER A 124 -9.93 9.55 -2.82
CA SER A 124 -10.97 8.85 -2.08
C SER A 124 -11.21 7.45 -2.63
N ASN A 125 -11.76 6.58 -1.79
CA ASN A 125 -12.13 5.21 -2.16
C ASN A 125 -13.15 5.14 -3.32
N SER A 126 -13.93 6.21 -3.56
CA SER A 126 -14.88 6.29 -4.68
C SER A 126 -14.22 6.34 -6.06
N SER A 127 -12.92 6.59 -6.12
CA SER A 127 -12.14 6.70 -7.36
C SER A 127 -11.71 5.36 -7.94
N ALA A 128 -11.85 4.26 -7.18
CA ALA A 128 -11.46 2.94 -7.65
C ALA A 128 -12.62 2.22 -8.33
N ASN A 129 -12.44 1.89 -9.60
CA ASN A 129 -13.25 0.86 -10.24
C ASN A 129 -12.65 -0.50 -9.88
N ILE A 130 -13.09 -1.06 -8.74
CA ILE A 130 -12.55 -2.31 -8.21
C ILE A 130 -13.18 -3.47 -8.96
N PRO A 131 -12.37 -4.36 -9.55
CA PRO A 131 -12.90 -5.52 -10.26
C PRO A 131 -13.79 -6.38 -9.37
N SER A 132 -14.95 -6.81 -9.90
CA SER A 132 -15.93 -7.60 -9.14
C SER A 132 -15.41 -8.97 -8.66
N HIS A 133 -14.29 -9.44 -9.19
CA HIS A 133 -13.63 -10.68 -8.77
C HIS A 133 -12.64 -10.49 -7.60
N TRP A 134 -12.40 -9.25 -7.18
CA TRP A 134 -11.62 -9.02 -5.98
C TRP A 134 -12.42 -9.41 -4.74
N PRO A 135 -11.79 -10.05 -3.76
CA PRO A 135 -12.49 -10.49 -2.57
C PRO A 135 -13.06 -9.29 -1.82
N SER A 136 -14.38 -9.27 -1.67
CA SER A 136 -15.08 -8.30 -0.83
C SER A 136 -14.98 -8.68 0.66
N GLU A 137 -14.71 -9.96 0.94
CA GLU A 137 -14.52 -10.51 2.27
C GLU A 137 -13.29 -11.42 2.26
N ILE A 138 -12.42 -11.24 3.26
CA ILE A 138 -11.25 -12.08 3.49
C ILE A 138 -11.51 -12.85 4.78
N PRO A 139 -11.42 -14.18 4.72
CA PRO A 139 -11.65 -15.01 5.91
C PRO A 139 -10.66 -14.75 7.04
#